data_647131d9e827630116d141963909a32e
#
_entry.id   647131d9e827630116d141963909a32e
#
_cell.length_a   1.000
_cell.length_b   1.000
_cell.length_c   1.000
_cell.angle_alpha   90.00
_cell.angle_beta   90.00
_cell.angle_gamma   90.00
#
_symmetry.space_group_name_H-M   'P 1'
#
loop_
_entity.id
_entity.type
_entity.pdbx_description
1 polymer ?
#
loop_
_entity_poly.entity_id
_entity_poly.type
_entity_poly.pdbx_seq_one_letter_code
_entity_poly.pdbx_strand_id
1 'polypeptide(L)'
;EDLTGRKLVSTKGTTPLKAVEQANRERLMGLTIVEAPDHARALEMVEKGEADAFLMDDVLLFGLAANRPDPKALKVVGRFLTTEPLAIMLPKNDVAFKKVVDEEMRRLITSRDIYDIYDKWFLRPIPPKGTALNMPVSYLLRDSWKYPTDHVPF
;
A
#
# COMPACT_ATOMS: atom_id res chain seq x y z
N GLU A 1 -16.97 -0.88 10.36
CA GLU A 1 -17.78 -1.21 11.55
C GLU A 1 -17.00 -2.01 12.58
N ASP A 2 -16.21 -3.01 12.17
CA ASP A 2 -15.45 -3.89 13.09
C ASP A 2 -14.35 -3.17 13.90
N LEU A 3 -13.98 -1.96 13.51
CA LEU A 3 -12.99 -1.14 14.19
C LEU A 3 -13.58 -0.14 15.19
N THR A 4 -14.91 -0.03 15.29
CA THR A 4 -15.57 0.93 16.18
C THR A 4 -15.10 0.76 17.62
N GLY A 5 -14.67 1.86 18.25
CA GLY A 5 -14.16 1.88 19.62
C GLY A 5 -12.75 1.27 19.81
N ARG A 6 -12.10 0.83 18.74
CA ARG A 6 -10.77 0.22 18.77
C ARG A 6 -9.65 1.25 18.79
N LYS A 7 -8.46 0.81 19.20
CA LYS A 7 -7.23 1.61 19.13
C LYS A 7 -6.47 1.29 17.85
N LEU A 8 -6.32 2.30 17.01
CA LEU A 8 -5.56 2.20 15.77
C LEU A 8 -4.24 2.95 15.89
N VAL A 9 -3.18 2.39 15.34
CA VAL A 9 -1.91 3.09 15.16
C VAL A 9 -1.70 3.42 13.67
N SER A 10 -1.13 4.59 13.39
CA SER A 10 -0.63 4.96 12.07
C SER A 10 0.67 5.75 12.21
N THR A 11 1.46 5.78 11.14
CA THR A 11 2.74 6.47 11.16
C THR A 11 2.52 7.97 11.00
N LYS A 12 3.18 8.76 11.83
CA LYS A 12 3.10 10.22 11.85
C LYS A 12 3.40 10.82 10.47
N GLY A 13 2.58 11.80 10.07
CA GLY A 13 2.79 12.58 8.85
C GLY A 13 2.39 11.87 7.55
N THR A 14 1.75 10.71 7.62
CA THR A 14 1.31 9.94 6.44
C THR A 14 -0.11 10.28 6.01
N THR A 15 -0.42 10.03 4.74
CA THR A 15 -1.78 10.19 4.19
C THR A 15 -2.79 9.23 4.83
N PRO A 16 -2.47 7.94 5.11
CA PRO A 16 -3.37 7.05 5.84
C PRO A 16 -3.79 7.58 7.22
N LEU A 17 -2.89 8.24 7.95
CA LEU A 17 -3.24 8.87 9.24
C LEU A 17 -4.35 9.91 9.07
N LYS A 18 -4.18 10.84 8.11
CA LYS A 18 -5.18 11.88 7.83
C LYS A 18 -6.52 11.29 7.38
N ALA A 19 -6.46 10.25 6.54
CA ALA A 19 -7.65 9.57 6.03
C ALA A 19 -8.47 8.91 7.14
N VAL A 20 -7.80 8.22 8.08
CA VAL A 20 -8.53 7.58 9.20
C VAL A 20 -9.07 8.58 10.20
N GLU A 21 -8.36 9.68 10.46
CA GLU A 21 -8.87 10.77 11.31
C GLU A 21 -10.13 11.39 10.71
N GLN A 22 -10.14 11.63 9.40
CA GLN A 22 -11.31 12.12 8.70
C GLN A 22 -12.47 11.13 8.76
N ALA A 23 -12.23 9.86 8.42
CA ALA A 23 -13.24 8.81 8.48
C ALA A 23 -13.80 8.62 9.90
N ASN A 24 -12.97 8.72 10.94
CA ASN A 24 -13.38 8.63 12.33
C ASN A 24 -14.35 9.75 12.70
N ARG A 25 -14.06 10.98 12.27
CA ARG A 25 -14.97 12.14 12.50
C ARG A 25 -16.27 12.01 11.72
N GLU A 26 -16.19 11.68 10.43
CA GLU A 26 -17.37 11.63 9.54
C GLU A 26 -18.34 10.50 9.89
N ARG A 27 -17.79 9.35 10.30
CA ARG A 27 -18.58 8.13 10.57
C ARG A 27 -18.83 7.89 12.06
N LEU A 28 -18.37 8.80 12.94
CA LEU A 28 -18.51 8.69 14.40
C LEU A 28 -18.06 7.32 14.94
N MET A 29 -16.91 6.83 14.46
CA MET A 29 -16.45 5.48 14.78
C MET A 29 -15.92 5.32 16.19
N GLY A 30 -15.63 6.42 16.90
CA GLY A 30 -15.11 6.37 18.27
C GLY A 30 -13.72 5.71 18.37
N LEU A 31 -12.91 5.81 17.31
CA LEU A 31 -11.55 5.26 17.29
C LEU A 31 -10.62 6.06 18.19
N THR A 32 -9.76 5.37 18.91
CA THR A 32 -8.58 5.96 19.53
C THR A 32 -7.42 5.84 18.53
N ILE A 33 -6.96 6.97 17.97
CA ILE A 33 -5.88 7.00 16.99
C ILE A 33 -4.58 7.38 17.69
N VAL A 34 -3.55 6.56 17.51
CA VAL A 34 -2.20 6.76 18.08
C VAL A 34 -1.21 6.94 16.94
N GLU A 35 -0.33 7.92 17.08
CA GLU A 35 0.76 8.15 16.13
C GLU A 35 2.01 7.39 16.56
N ALA A 36 2.63 6.67 15.62
CA ALA A 36 3.96 6.10 15.79
C ALA A 36 5.00 6.93 15.02
N PRO A 37 6.25 7.01 15.50
CA PRO A 37 7.30 7.77 14.81
C PRO A 37 7.69 7.15 13.45
N ASP A 38 7.58 5.84 13.33
CA ASP A 38 7.93 5.07 12.13
C ASP A 38 7.09 3.79 12.00
N HIS A 39 7.20 3.13 10.86
CA HIS A 39 6.42 1.93 10.54
C HIS A 39 6.80 0.72 11.41
N ALA A 40 8.08 0.60 11.79
CA ALA A 40 8.56 -0.51 12.62
C ALA A 40 7.94 -0.43 14.02
N ARG A 41 7.92 0.77 14.61
CA ARG A 41 7.29 0.99 15.92
C ARG A 41 5.77 0.79 15.86
N ALA A 42 5.11 1.24 14.79
CA ALA A 42 3.68 1.01 14.60
C ALA A 42 3.33 -0.48 14.57
N LEU A 43 4.10 -1.26 13.83
CA LEU A 43 3.93 -2.71 13.78
C LEU A 43 4.16 -3.37 15.14
N GLU A 44 5.22 -2.98 15.83
CA GLU A 44 5.55 -3.49 17.17
C GLU A 44 4.42 -3.22 18.19
N MET A 45 3.75 -2.07 18.09
CA MET A 45 2.60 -1.75 18.95
C MET A 45 1.45 -2.72 18.75
N VAL A 46 1.19 -3.16 17.51
CA VAL A 46 0.16 -4.17 17.24
C VAL A 46 0.59 -5.53 17.79
N GLU A 47 1.85 -5.93 17.55
CA GLU A 47 2.37 -7.22 18.06
C GLU A 47 2.34 -7.33 19.59
N LYS A 48 2.54 -6.21 20.28
CA LYS A 48 2.50 -6.14 21.75
C LYS A 48 1.09 -5.92 22.32
N GLY A 49 0.08 -5.77 21.47
CA GLY A 49 -1.28 -5.47 21.91
C GLY A 49 -1.46 -4.03 22.45
N GLU A 50 -0.52 -3.14 22.17
CA GLU A 50 -0.63 -1.71 22.51
C GLU A 50 -1.62 -0.98 21.59
N ALA A 51 -1.87 -1.54 20.39
CA ALA A 51 -2.89 -1.13 19.44
C ALA A 51 -3.56 -2.36 18.81
N ASP A 52 -4.84 -2.24 18.44
CA ASP A 52 -5.63 -3.33 17.84
C ASP A 52 -5.30 -3.54 16.35
N ALA A 53 -4.92 -2.47 15.65
CA ALA A 53 -4.57 -2.53 14.23
C ALA A 53 -3.64 -1.39 13.82
N PHE A 54 -2.85 -1.65 12.75
CA PHE A 54 -2.00 -0.67 12.10
C PHE A 54 -2.56 -0.33 10.72
N LEU A 55 -2.77 0.97 10.47
CA LEU A 55 -3.26 1.49 9.22
C LEU A 55 -2.11 2.11 8.41
N MET A 56 -1.89 1.58 7.22
CA MET A 56 -0.84 2.00 6.28
C MET A 56 -1.16 1.51 4.86
N ASP A 57 -0.35 1.88 3.87
CA ASP A 57 -0.44 1.36 2.51
C ASP A 57 -0.32 -0.17 2.51
N ASP A 58 -1.15 -0.82 1.74
CA ASP A 58 -1.24 -2.29 1.71
C ASP A 58 0.10 -2.95 1.37
N VAL A 59 0.83 -2.45 0.38
CA VAL A 59 2.14 -2.98 -0.01
C VAL A 59 3.16 -2.93 1.13
N LEU A 60 3.13 -1.86 1.94
CA LEU A 60 4.00 -1.73 3.11
C LEU A 60 3.58 -2.71 4.21
N LEU A 61 2.29 -2.87 4.43
CA LEU A 61 1.77 -3.85 5.41
C LEU A 61 2.15 -5.28 5.03
N PHE A 62 1.97 -5.67 3.76
CA PHE A 62 2.40 -6.99 3.27
C PHE A 62 3.91 -7.18 3.44
N GLY A 63 4.71 -6.17 3.09
CA GLY A 63 6.16 -6.21 3.24
C GLY A 63 6.62 -6.35 4.69
N LEU A 64 6.00 -5.61 5.59
CA LEU A 64 6.29 -5.68 7.01
C LEU A 64 5.91 -7.04 7.60
N ALA A 65 4.71 -7.53 7.33
CA ALA A 65 4.24 -8.83 7.81
C ALA A 65 5.10 -9.99 7.29
N ALA A 66 5.43 -9.99 6.00
CA ALA A 66 6.24 -11.04 5.37
C ALA A 66 7.66 -11.14 5.94
N ASN A 67 8.19 -10.06 6.51
CA ASN A 67 9.53 -10.02 7.12
C ASN A 67 9.55 -10.32 8.63
N ARG A 68 8.43 -10.70 9.22
CA ARG A 68 8.38 -11.10 10.65
C ARG A 68 8.81 -12.56 10.84
N PRO A 69 9.28 -12.92 12.05
CA PRO A 69 9.60 -14.32 12.38
C PRO A 69 8.42 -15.27 12.17
N ASP A 70 7.22 -14.83 12.48
CA ASP A 70 5.97 -15.52 12.15
C ASP A 70 5.08 -14.62 11.25
N PRO A 71 5.18 -14.76 9.93
CA PRO A 71 4.37 -13.98 9.00
C PRO A 71 2.86 -14.23 9.12
N LYS A 72 2.44 -15.34 9.76
CA LYS A 72 1.03 -15.69 9.93
C LYS A 72 0.39 -15.07 11.18
N ALA A 73 1.18 -14.53 12.10
CA ALA A 73 0.70 -13.87 13.29
C ALA A 73 -0.08 -12.59 12.98
N LEU A 74 0.19 -11.98 11.83
CA LEU A 74 -0.46 -10.76 11.38
C LEU A 74 -1.18 -10.99 10.05
N LYS A 75 -2.29 -10.30 9.86
CA LYS A 75 -3.09 -10.38 8.63
C LYS A 75 -3.42 -8.99 8.14
N VAL A 76 -3.14 -8.74 6.86
CA VAL A 76 -3.64 -7.55 6.17
C VAL A 76 -5.11 -7.77 5.84
N VAL A 77 -5.98 -6.92 6.34
CA VAL A 77 -7.44 -7.05 6.23
C VAL A 77 -8.08 -5.68 5.97
N GLY A 78 -9.35 -5.70 5.60
CA GLY A 78 -10.17 -4.50 5.47
C GLY A 78 -10.42 -4.11 4.02
N ARG A 79 -11.25 -3.06 3.87
CA ARG A 79 -11.48 -2.38 2.60
C ARG A 79 -10.54 -1.18 2.53
N PHE A 80 -10.12 -0.82 1.32
CA PHE A 80 -9.33 0.40 1.12
C PHE A 80 -10.13 1.62 1.60
N LEU A 81 -9.49 2.45 2.42
CA LEU A 81 -10.05 3.75 2.82
C LEU A 81 -9.84 4.79 1.73
N THR A 82 -8.68 4.72 1.09
CA THR A 82 -8.27 5.57 -0.02
C THR A 82 -7.65 4.71 -1.12
N THR A 83 -7.60 5.25 -2.33
CA THR A 83 -6.82 4.68 -3.45
C THR A 83 -5.85 5.75 -3.88
N GLU A 84 -4.56 5.49 -3.73
CA GLU A 84 -3.50 6.42 -4.07
C GLU A 84 -2.70 5.88 -5.26
N PRO A 85 -2.71 6.57 -6.42
CA PRO A 85 -1.92 6.15 -7.56
C PRO A 85 -0.43 6.37 -7.27
N LEU A 86 0.38 5.33 -7.49
CA LEU A 86 1.82 5.45 -7.48
C LEU A 86 2.31 5.88 -8.87
N ALA A 87 3.34 6.71 -8.91
CA ALA A 87 3.88 7.24 -10.15
C ALA A 87 5.41 7.27 -10.14
N ILE A 88 5.99 7.29 -11.34
CA ILE A 88 7.42 7.50 -11.54
C ILE A 88 7.68 9.00 -11.59
N MET A 89 8.54 9.50 -10.70
CA MET A 89 8.95 10.90 -10.70
C MET A 89 10.03 11.12 -11.75
N LEU A 90 9.80 12.07 -12.64
CA LEU A 90 10.71 12.44 -13.73
C LEU A 90 11.15 13.91 -13.59
N PRO A 91 12.27 14.31 -14.24
CA PRO A 91 12.67 15.71 -14.31
C PRO A 91 11.56 16.57 -14.91
N LYS A 92 11.31 17.72 -14.26
CA LYS A 92 10.30 18.66 -14.74
C LYS A 92 10.70 19.21 -16.12
N ASN A 93 9.73 19.30 -17.03
CA ASN A 93 9.88 19.83 -18.40
C ASN A 93 10.75 18.96 -19.34
N ASP A 94 11.17 17.77 -18.96
CA ASP A 94 11.82 16.83 -19.88
C ASP A 94 10.75 16.02 -20.65
N VAL A 95 10.17 16.66 -21.65
CA VAL A 95 9.10 16.06 -22.48
C VAL A 95 9.61 14.85 -23.25
N ALA A 96 10.86 14.87 -23.70
CA ALA A 96 11.45 13.78 -24.46
C ALA A 96 11.61 12.52 -23.60
N PHE A 97 12.14 12.66 -22.39
CA PHE A 97 12.28 11.55 -21.47
C PHE A 97 10.91 11.03 -20.99
N LYS A 98 9.98 11.93 -20.65
CA LYS A 98 8.60 11.53 -20.31
C LYS A 98 7.97 10.67 -21.41
N LYS A 99 8.12 11.07 -22.67
CA LYS A 99 7.59 10.32 -23.81
C LYS A 99 8.12 8.88 -23.85
N VAL A 100 9.44 8.70 -23.68
CA VAL A 100 10.06 7.36 -23.67
C VAL A 100 9.52 6.50 -22.53
N VAL A 101 9.40 7.07 -21.33
CA VAL A 101 8.85 6.35 -20.15
C VAL A 101 7.39 5.97 -20.38
N ASP A 102 6.56 6.89 -20.85
CA ASP A 102 5.14 6.63 -21.11
C ASP A 102 4.93 5.56 -22.19
N GLU A 103 5.74 5.60 -23.27
CA GLU A 103 5.69 4.60 -24.35
C GLU A 103 6.07 3.21 -23.83
N GLU A 104 7.13 3.10 -23.03
CA GLU A 104 7.54 1.83 -22.45
C GLU A 104 6.54 1.30 -21.41
N MET A 105 6.00 2.15 -20.55
CA MET A 105 4.94 1.76 -19.61
C MET A 105 3.71 1.24 -20.36
N ARG A 106 3.29 1.91 -21.42
CA ARG A 106 2.18 1.46 -22.25
C ARG A 106 2.49 0.13 -22.93
N ARG A 107 3.71 -0.04 -23.45
CA ARG A 107 4.16 -1.31 -24.05
C ARG A 107 4.06 -2.46 -23.05
N LEU A 108 4.65 -2.30 -21.86
CA LEU A 108 4.64 -3.31 -20.78
C LEU A 108 3.22 -3.73 -20.39
N ILE A 109 2.31 -2.77 -20.32
CA ILE A 109 0.92 -3.03 -19.95
C ILE A 109 0.17 -3.75 -21.09
N THR A 110 0.31 -3.28 -22.33
CA THR A 110 -0.40 -3.85 -23.50
C THR A 110 0.13 -5.22 -23.90
N SER A 111 1.44 -5.45 -23.79
CA SER A 111 2.04 -6.78 -24.01
C SER A 111 1.75 -7.76 -22.89
N ARG A 112 1.27 -7.29 -21.75
CA ARG A 112 1.09 -8.03 -20.49
C ARG A 112 2.38 -8.39 -19.76
N ASP A 113 3.54 -7.92 -20.19
CA ASP A 113 4.83 -8.13 -19.48
C ASP A 113 4.77 -7.57 -18.04
N ILE A 114 3.90 -6.60 -17.80
CA ILE A 114 3.66 -6.03 -16.46
C ILE A 114 3.24 -7.11 -15.44
N TYR A 115 2.54 -8.17 -15.87
CA TYR A 115 2.14 -9.26 -14.97
C TYR A 115 3.35 -10.08 -14.53
N ASP A 116 4.30 -10.36 -15.42
CA ASP A 116 5.52 -11.09 -15.06
C ASP A 116 6.40 -10.27 -14.12
N ILE A 117 6.45 -8.95 -14.34
CA ILE A 117 7.13 -8.01 -13.44
C ILE A 117 6.46 -8.03 -12.07
N TYR A 118 5.13 -7.95 -12.02
CA TYR A 118 4.38 -8.01 -10.77
C TYR A 118 4.61 -9.32 -10.04
N ASP A 119 4.47 -10.45 -10.71
CA ASP A 119 4.69 -11.78 -10.14
C ASP A 119 6.09 -11.92 -9.55
N LYS A 120 7.10 -11.43 -10.26
CA LYS A 120 8.48 -11.46 -9.79
C LYS A 120 8.66 -10.75 -8.45
N TRP A 121 8.05 -9.59 -8.28
CA TRP A 121 8.31 -8.73 -7.12
C TRP A 121 7.30 -8.90 -5.98
N PHE A 122 6.10 -9.38 -6.25
CA PHE A 122 5.04 -9.48 -5.25
C PHE A 122 4.61 -10.91 -4.90
N LEU A 123 4.86 -11.89 -5.78
CA LEU A 123 4.43 -13.28 -5.55
C LEU A 123 5.59 -14.25 -5.37
N ARG A 124 6.76 -13.95 -5.92
CA ARG A 124 7.95 -14.82 -5.81
C ARG A 124 8.89 -14.34 -4.71
N PRO A 125 9.75 -15.25 -4.17
CA PRO A 125 10.80 -14.85 -3.24
C PRO A 125 11.76 -13.84 -3.87
N ILE A 126 12.00 -12.72 -3.18
CA ILE A 126 12.89 -11.64 -3.65
C ILE A 126 14.17 -11.56 -2.83
N PRO A 127 15.33 -11.28 -3.50
CA PRO A 127 16.59 -11.08 -2.79
C PRO A 127 16.54 -9.84 -1.86
N PRO A 128 17.40 -9.77 -0.84
CA PRO A 128 18.37 -10.78 -0.43
C PRO A 128 17.80 -11.85 0.50
N LYS A 129 16.63 -11.63 1.10
CA LYS A 129 16.07 -12.50 2.15
C LYS A 129 15.32 -13.71 1.62
N GLY A 130 15.00 -13.75 0.32
CA GLY A 130 14.17 -14.80 -0.23
C GLY A 130 12.71 -14.80 0.27
N THR A 131 12.21 -13.65 0.71
CA THR A 131 10.84 -13.51 1.21
C THR A 131 9.89 -13.15 0.08
N ALA A 132 8.75 -13.83 -0.01
CA ALA A 132 7.66 -13.48 -0.91
C ALA A 132 6.62 -12.63 -0.15
N LEU A 133 6.13 -11.54 -0.76
CA LEU A 133 5.09 -10.71 -0.16
C LEU A 133 3.72 -11.39 -0.17
N ASN A 134 3.52 -12.35 -1.09
CA ASN A 134 2.25 -13.06 -1.29
C ASN A 134 1.07 -12.09 -1.50
N MET A 135 1.32 -11.00 -2.21
CA MET A 135 0.36 -9.95 -2.51
C MET A 135 -0.18 -10.11 -3.93
N PRO A 136 -1.35 -10.71 -4.15
CA PRO A 136 -1.92 -10.85 -5.48
C PRO A 136 -2.33 -9.50 -6.07
N VAL A 137 -2.32 -9.41 -7.41
CA VAL A 137 -2.78 -8.20 -8.11
C VAL A 137 -4.21 -7.87 -7.69
N SER A 138 -4.40 -6.67 -7.15
CA SER A 138 -5.72 -6.19 -6.76
C SER A 138 -6.63 -5.98 -7.99
N TYR A 139 -7.94 -6.04 -7.75
CA TYR A 139 -8.91 -5.73 -8.80
C TYR A 139 -8.72 -4.32 -9.37
N LEU A 140 -8.50 -3.33 -8.51
CA LEU A 140 -8.28 -1.94 -8.91
C LEU A 140 -7.04 -1.78 -9.80
N LEU A 141 -5.92 -2.41 -9.42
CA LEU A 141 -4.69 -2.36 -10.21
C LEU A 141 -4.88 -3.05 -11.56
N ARG A 142 -5.52 -4.22 -11.59
CA ARG A 142 -5.82 -4.93 -12.83
C ARG A 142 -6.72 -4.11 -13.76
N ASP A 143 -7.68 -3.40 -13.19
CA ASP A 143 -8.58 -2.55 -13.97
C ASP A 143 -7.86 -1.32 -14.54
N SER A 144 -6.95 -0.70 -13.78
CA SER A 144 -6.14 0.41 -14.26
C SER A 144 -5.24 0.04 -15.45
N TRP A 145 -4.83 -1.22 -15.56
CA TRP A 145 -4.03 -1.70 -16.70
C TRP A 145 -4.82 -1.92 -18.00
N LYS A 146 -6.15 -1.92 -17.94
CA LYS A 146 -6.98 -2.01 -19.16
C LYS A 146 -6.90 -0.74 -20.00
N TYR A 147 -6.77 0.40 -19.33
CA TYR A 147 -6.77 1.71 -19.97
C TYR A 147 -5.62 2.55 -19.43
N PRO A 148 -4.36 2.22 -19.82
CA PRO A 148 -3.18 2.92 -19.29
C PRO A 148 -3.23 4.41 -19.64
N THR A 149 -3.16 5.25 -18.62
CA THR A 149 -3.17 6.71 -18.72
C THR A 149 -2.21 7.30 -17.70
N ASP A 150 -1.65 8.46 -18.02
CA ASP A 150 -0.87 9.31 -17.12
C ASP A 150 -1.73 10.34 -16.37
N HIS A 151 -3.03 10.35 -16.63
CA HIS A 151 -3.97 11.20 -15.89
C HIS A 151 -4.28 10.60 -14.53
N VAL A 152 -4.16 11.42 -13.50
CA VAL A 152 -4.64 11.06 -12.16
C VAL A 152 -6.16 11.03 -12.23
N PRO A 153 -6.82 9.93 -11.84
CA PRO A 153 -8.26 9.74 -12.02
C PRO A 153 -9.14 10.59 -11.09
N PHE A 154 -8.53 11.48 -10.26
CA PHE A 154 -9.26 12.32 -9.30
C PHE A 154 -8.68 13.73 -9.20
#